data_6f3d780343caaa0bca251504b0ec2adb
#
_entry.id   6f3d780343caaa0bca251504b0ec2adb
#
_cell.length_a   1.000
_cell.length_b   1.000
_cell.length_c   1.000
_cell.angle_alpha   90.00
_cell.angle_beta   90.00
_cell.angle_gamma   90.00
#
_symmetry.space_group_name_H-M   'P 1'
#
loop_
_entity.id
_entity.type
_entity.pdbx_description
1 polymer ?
#
loop_
_entity_poly.entity_id
_entity_poly.type
_entity_poly.pdbx_seq_one_letter_code
_entity_poly.pdbx_strand_id
1 'polypeptide(L)'
;MKNVTGVYTAPRQHWVGDGFPVRSMFSYQAHGEPLSPFLLLDYAGPYTFPADGAKRGVGQHPHRGFETVTIVYSGEVEHRDSTGKGGVIGPGDVQWMTAGAGILHEEFHSSAFSQKGGELKMMQLWVNLPAKDKMAAPGYQSITKDAIPTVTLPDNSGSLRVIAGRYEAVTGPAHTFSPLNVWDIALNQGSHLTLNQPEGWSTALVVLEGNITVNGTTQAGEAQLVVLSQEGDKLHLEANSDAKVLLMAGEPLNEPIVGYGPFVMNSKSEINEAIRDFNSGRFGQI
;
A
#
# COMPACT_ATOMS: atom_id res chain seq x y z
N MET A 1 9.52 -3.62 -23.26
CA MET A 1 9.95 -3.17 -21.91
C MET A 1 9.13 -1.96 -21.51
N LYS A 2 8.69 -1.91 -20.27
CA LYS A 2 8.14 -0.66 -19.68
C LYS A 2 9.29 0.33 -19.47
N ASN A 3 9.11 1.57 -19.88
CA ASN A 3 10.14 2.60 -19.70
C ASN A 3 10.03 3.22 -18.30
N VAL A 4 11.17 3.56 -17.69
CA VAL A 4 11.15 4.38 -16.48
C VAL A 4 10.77 5.82 -16.86
N THR A 5 9.67 6.32 -16.31
CA THR A 5 9.18 7.68 -16.55
C THR A 5 9.61 8.66 -15.46
N GLY A 6 9.99 8.16 -14.29
CA GLY A 6 10.50 8.99 -13.21
C GLY A 6 11.03 8.18 -12.04
N VAL A 7 11.97 8.79 -11.33
CA VAL A 7 12.46 8.33 -10.02
C VAL A 7 12.28 9.49 -9.05
N TYR A 8 11.57 9.23 -7.97
CA TYR A 8 11.22 10.25 -6.99
C TYR A 8 11.77 9.86 -5.62
N THR A 9 12.53 10.77 -5.02
CA THR A 9 12.96 10.60 -3.63
C THR A 9 11.84 11.01 -2.70
N ALA A 10 11.62 10.23 -1.65
CA ALA A 10 10.62 10.53 -0.64
C ALA A 10 10.83 11.93 -0.05
N PRO A 11 9.73 12.70 0.17
CA PRO A 11 9.80 13.99 0.83
C PRO A 11 10.18 13.83 2.30
N ARG A 12 10.24 14.96 3.01
CA ARG A 12 10.49 14.97 4.45
C ARG A 12 9.40 14.19 5.19
N GLN A 13 9.84 13.48 6.23
CA GLN A 13 8.95 12.80 7.15
C GLN A 13 7.99 13.79 7.83
N HIS A 14 6.75 13.38 7.97
CA HIS A 14 5.74 14.02 8.81
C HIS A 14 5.02 12.97 9.66
N TRP A 15 4.26 13.41 10.66
CA TRP A 15 3.54 12.51 11.54
C TRP A 15 2.08 12.40 11.13
N VAL A 16 1.59 11.15 11.10
CA VAL A 16 0.16 10.83 11.05
C VAL A 16 -0.22 10.34 12.44
N GLY A 17 -1.03 11.14 13.14
CA GLY A 17 -1.19 10.98 14.58
C GLY A 17 0.13 11.13 15.32
N ASP A 18 0.31 10.38 16.39
CA ASP A 18 1.54 10.29 17.15
C ASP A 18 2.24 8.92 17.02
N GLY A 19 1.69 8.05 16.17
CA GLY A 19 2.16 6.67 15.98
C GLY A 19 2.88 6.41 14.67
N PHE A 20 2.70 7.24 13.64
CA PHE A 20 3.18 6.91 12.30
C PHE A 20 4.00 8.04 11.68
N PRO A 21 5.34 7.95 11.75
CA PRO A 21 6.25 8.88 11.08
C PRO A 21 6.38 8.49 9.60
N VAL A 22 5.63 9.15 8.71
CA VAL A 22 5.50 8.77 7.31
C VAL A 22 6.24 9.70 6.35
N ARG A 23 6.67 9.12 5.23
CA ARG A 23 7.09 9.82 4.03
C ARG A 23 6.11 9.45 2.92
N SER A 24 5.40 10.43 2.37
CA SER A 24 4.43 10.18 1.29
C SER A 24 5.18 9.97 -0.02
N MET A 25 5.25 8.73 -0.47
CA MET A 25 5.97 8.36 -1.69
C MET A 25 5.26 8.89 -2.93
N PHE A 26 3.94 8.81 -2.96
CA PHE A 26 3.09 9.44 -3.96
C PHE A 26 1.68 9.72 -3.41
N SER A 27 0.97 10.61 -4.11
CA SER A 27 -0.46 10.81 -3.93
C SER A 27 -1.14 11.12 -5.27
N TYR A 28 -2.43 10.84 -5.40
CA TYR A 28 -3.20 11.16 -6.59
C TYR A 28 -3.24 12.66 -6.89
N GLN A 29 -3.05 13.50 -5.89
CA GLN A 29 -2.98 14.95 -6.05
C GLN A 29 -1.67 15.43 -6.71
N ALA A 30 -0.59 14.69 -6.50
CA ALA A 30 0.74 15.04 -7.02
C ALA A 30 1.11 14.27 -8.30
N HIS A 31 0.73 13.00 -8.39
CA HIS A 31 1.15 12.09 -9.46
C HIS A 31 0.00 11.62 -10.35
N GLY A 32 -1.25 11.82 -9.91
CA GLY A 32 -2.46 11.64 -10.70
C GLY A 32 -2.66 10.28 -11.37
N GLU A 33 -3.12 10.33 -12.61
CA GLU A 33 -3.54 9.17 -13.42
C GLU A 33 -2.46 8.10 -13.67
N PRO A 34 -1.16 8.43 -13.81
CA PRO A 34 -0.14 7.41 -14.09
C PRO A 34 -0.05 6.27 -13.07
N LEU A 35 -0.59 6.46 -11.89
CA LEU A 35 -0.57 5.46 -10.81
C LEU A 35 -1.94 4.84 -10.50
N SER A 36 -3.02 5.25 -11.22
CA SER A 36 -4.34 4.60 -11.08
C SER A 36 -4.21 3.08 -11.27
N PRO A 37 -4.80 2.22 -10.40
CA PRO A 37 -5.81 2.51 -9.38
C PRO A 37 -5.23 2.92 -8.00
N PHE A 38 -3.95 3.15 -7.86
CA PHE A 38 -3.35 3.52 -6.58
C PHE A 38 -3.45 5.03 -6.35
N LEU A 39 -3.88 5.42 -5.15
CA LEU A 39 -4.15 6.82 -4.80
C LEU A 39 -3.04 7.46 -3.97
N LEU A 40 -2.45 6.68 -3.08
CA LEU A 40 -1.47 7.18 -2.12
C LEU A 40 -0.62 6.03 -1.60
N LEU A 41 0.65 6.31 -1.33
CA LEU A 41 1.52 5.42 -0.57
C LEU A 41 2.31 6.23 0.44
N ASP A 42 2.10 5.91 1.71
CA ASP A 42 2.89 6.39 2.83
C ASP A 42 3.84 5.30 3.31
N TYR A 43 5.12 5.63 3.42
CA TYR A 43 6.13 4.77 4.02
C TYR A 43 6.41 5.24 5.45
N ALA A 44 5.92 4.51 6.43
CA ALA A 44 6.14 4.79 7.85
C ALA A 44 7.41 4.10 8.35
N GLY A 45 8.29 4.90 8.92
CA GLY A 45 9.56 4.42 9.45
C GLY A 45 10.68 4.24 8.40
N PRO A 46 11.74 3.45 8.73
CA PRO A 46 11.97 2.83 10.06
C PRO A 46 12.12 3.87 11.18
N TYR A 47 11.47 3.62 12.30
CA TYR A 47 11.54 4.48 13.49
C TYR A 47 11.47 3.63 14.77
N THR A 48 12.35 3.89 15.72
CA THR A 48 12.39 3.14 16.98
C THR A 48 11.58 3.84 18.06
N PHE A 49 10.55 3.17 18.54
CA PHE A 49 9.70 3.64 19.64
C PHE A 49 10.18 3.11 20.99
N PRO A 50 10.02 3.88 22.07
CA PRO A 50 10.38 3.44 23.41
C PRO A 50 9.41 2.39 23.94
N ALA A 51 9.88 1.58 24.89
CA ALA A 51 9.10 0.60 25.64
C ALA A 51 8.44 1.27 26.86
N ASP A 52 7.47 2.15 26.63
CA ASP A 52 6.84 2.97 27.68
C ASP A 52 5.34 2.69 27.87
N GLY A 53 4.78 1.77 27.09
CA GLY A 53 3.37 1.39 27.13
C GLY A 53 2.41 2.50 26.67
N ALA A 54 2.89 3.60 26.09
CA ALA A 54 2.05 4.67 25.63
C ALA A 54 1.22 4.24 24.38
N LYS A 55 -0.06 4.52 24.40
CA LYS A 55 -0.96 4.29 23.26
C LYS A 55 -0.69 5.36 22.20
N ARG A 56 -0.06 4.97 21.09
CA ARG A 56 0.25 5.84 19.95
C ARG A 56 -0.45 5.35 18.70
N GLY A 57 -0.90 6.28 17.88
CA GLY A 57 -1.56 5.96 16.62
C GLY A 57 -2.41 7.09 16.09
N VAL A 58 -3.45 6.72 15.36
CA VAL A 58 -4.46 7.64 14.81
C VAL A 58 -5.82 7.26 15.38
N GLY A 59 -6.46 8.20 16.05
CA GLY A 59 -7.80 8.02 16.57
C GLY A 59 -8.85 7.91 15.46
N GLN A 60 -10.08 7.72 15.87
CA GLN A 60 -11.23 7.50 15.00
C GLN A 60 -11.32 8.55 13.88
N HIS A 61 -11.35 8.07 12.64
CA HIS A 61 -11.49 8.89 11.43
C HIS A 61 -12.24 8.13 10.33
N PRO A 62 -12.89 8.84 9.39
CA PRO A 62 -13.69 8.23 8.35
C PRO A 62 -12.88 7.96 7.07
N HIS A 63 -13.42 7.06 6.22
CA HIS A 63 -13.05 6.92 4.82
C HIS A 63 -14.26 6.55 3.98
N ARG A 64 -14.27 6.95 2.69
CA ARG A 64 -15.27 6.53 1.69
C ARG A 64 -14.65 6.47 0.29
N GLY A 65 -15.03 5.44 -0.48
CA GLY A 65 -14.81 5.35 -1.92
C GLY A 65 -13.51 4.67 -2.34
N PHE A 66 -12.74 4.13 -1.40
CA PHE A 66 -11.47 3.45 -1.67
C PHE A 66 -11.17 2.39 -0.60
N GLU A 67 -10.00 1.78 -0.70
CA GLU A 67 -9.48 0.80 0.24
C GLU A 67 -8.17 1.28 0.86
N THR A 68 -7.94 0.95 2.13
CA THR A 68 -6.65 1.14 2.78
C THR A 68 -5.97 -0.20 2.99
N VAL A 69 -4.70 -0.28 2.64
CA VAL A 69 -3.88 -1.50 2.76
C VAL A 69 -2.68 -1.19 3.63
N THR A 70 -2.56 -1.89 4.75
CA THR A 70 -1.42 -1.76 5.65
C THR A 70 -0.53 -3.00 5.53
N ILE A 71 0.73 -2.81 5.16
CA ILE A 71 1.74 -3.87 5.06
C ILE A 71 2.77 -3.63 6.15
N VAL A 72 2.88 -4.54 7.12
CA VAL A 72 3.82 -4.41 8.23
C VAL A 72 5.09 -5.18 7.95
N TYR A 73 6.24 -4.53 8.10
CA TYR A 73 7.57 -5.12 7.98
C TYR A 73 8.24 -5.31 9.34
N SER A 74 8.07 -4.34 10.27
CA SER A 74 8.47 -4.46 11.67
C SER A 74 7.51 -3.67 12.57
N GLY A 75 7.41 -4.06 13.84
CA GLY A 75 6.41 -3.54 14.77
C GLY A 75 5.05 -4.20 14.63
N GLU A 76 4.06 -3.67 15.30
CA GLU A 76 2.69 -4.20 15.29
C GLU A 76 1.67 -3.05 15.29
N VAL A 77 0.60 -3.22 14.50
CA VAL A 77 -0.51 -2.28 14.39
C VAL A 77 -1.81 -2.98 14.79
N GLU A 78 -2.59 -2.32 15.63
CA GLU A 78 -3.93 -2.72 16.03
C GLU A 78 -4.97 -1.84 15.34
N HIS A 79 -5.94 -2.46 14.70
CA HIS A 79 -7.04 -1.81 13.99
C HIS A 79 -8.37 -2.15 14.61
N ARG A 80 -9.28 -1.17 14.66
CA ARG A 80 -10.70 -1.36 14.93
C ARG A 80 -11.52 -0.48 14.00
N ASP A 81 -12.72 -0.97 13.62
CA ASP A 81 -13.60 -0.22 12.73
C ASP A 81 -15.08 -0.34 13.08
N SER A 82 -15.90 0.51 12.46
CA SER A 82 -17.34 0.62 12.70
C SER A 82 -18.15 -0.57 12.15
N THR A 83 -17.56 -1.55 11.51
CA THR A 83 -18.19 -2.84 11.18
C THR A 83 -18.12 -3.84 12.32
N GLY A 84 -17.44 -3.48 13.41
CA GLY A 84 -17.15 -4.36 14.55
C GLY A 84 -15.98 -5.32 14.28
N LYS A 85 -15.21 -5.10 13.22
CA LYS A 85 -14.03 -5.88 12.89
C LYS A 85 -12.77 -5.17 13.35
N GLY A 86 -11.69 -5.93 13.41
CA GLY A 86 -10.39 -5.45 13.78
C GLY A 86 -9.43 -6.58 14.05
N GLY A 87 -8.25 -6.24 14.49
CA GLY A 87 -7.20 -7.18 14.82
C GLY A 87 -5.84 -6.53 14.94
N VAL A 88 -4.87 -7.34 15.31
CA VAL A 88 -3.46 -6.96 15.37
C VAL A 88 -2.73 -7.61 14.19
N ILE A 89 -1.96 -6.82 13.48
CA ILE A 89 -1.06 -7.30 12.42
C ILE A 89 0.38 -7.00 12.81
N GLY A 90 1.25 -7.96 12.56
CA GLY A 90 2.69 -7.90 12.83
C GLY A 90 3.54 -8.11 11.57
N PRO A 91 4.84 -8.32 11.73
CA PRO A 91 5.77 -8.43 10.61
C PRO A 91 5.37 -9.51 9.60
N GLY A 92 5.20 -9.11 8.35
CA GLY A 92 4.77 -9.96 7.25
C GLY A 92 3.26 -10.04 7.03
N ASP A 93 2.45 -9.56 7.97
CA ASP A 93 1.00 -9.51 7.84
C ASP A 93 0.54 -8.29 7.02
N VAL A 94 -0.65 -8.41 6.46
CA VAL A 94 -1.32 -7.36 5.70
C VAL A 94 -2.76 -7.23 6.19
N GLN A 95 -3.19 -5.99 6.31
CA GLN A 95 -4.58 -5.62 6.52
C GLN A 95 -5.10 -4.94 5.25
N TRP A 96 -6.24 -5.39 4.76
CA TRP A 96 -6.88 -4.83 3.58
C TRP A 96 -8.32 -4.43 3.92
N MET A 97 -8.55 -3.14 4.14
CA MET A 97 -9.84 -2.61 4.53
C MET A 97 -10.52 -1.93 3.36
N THR A 98 -11.72 -2.37 3.01
CA THR A 98 -12.59 -1.68 2.06
C THR A 98 -13.41 -0.65 2.81
N ALA A 99 -13.20 0.65 2.53
CA ALA A 99 -14.05 1.70 3.09
C ALA A 99 -15.41 1.76 2.38
N GLY A 100 -15.42 1.62 1.05
CA GLY A 100 -16.66 1.55 0.26
C GLY A 100 -17.61 2.70 0.54
N ALA A 101 -18.83 2.37 0.94
CA ALA A 101 -19.90 3.33 1.25
C ALA A 101 -19.62 4.22 2.48
N GLY A 102 -18.62 3.88 3.27
CA GLY A 102 -18.19 4.67 4.42
C GLY A 102 -17.92 3.80 5.65
N ILE A 103 -16.82 4.07 6.29
CA ILE A 103 -16.35 3.39 7.50
C ILE A 103 -15.69 4.40 8.42
N LEU A 104 -15.79 4.16 9.74
CA LEU A 104 -14.91 4.75 10.73
C LEU A 104 -13.88 3.71 11.14
N HIS A 105 -12.62 4.11 11.29
CA HIS A 105 -11.61 3.24 11.87
C HIS A 105 -10.61 4.00 12.74
N GLU A 106 -9.87 3.25 13.52
CA GLU A 106 -8.72 3.75 14.28
C GLU A 106 -7.57 2.76 14.19
N GLU A 107 -6.37 3.26 14.20
CA GLU A 107 -5.16 2.47 14.10
C GLU A 107 -4.17 2.92 15.17
N PHE A 108 -3.71 1.97 15.98
CA PHE A 108 -2.75 2.21 17.06
C PHE A 108 -1.63 1.17 17.01
N HIS A 109 -0.50 1.48 17.63
CA HIS A 109 0.44 0.44 18.01
C HIS A 109 -0.27 -0.60 18.89
N SER A 110 0.01 -1.88 18.72
CA SER A 110 -0.54 -2.88 19.64
C SER A 110 -0.05 -2.65 21.07
N SER A 111 -0.82 -3.10 22.05
CA SER A 111 -0.40 -3.03 23.46
C SER A 111 0.93 -3.74 23.70
N ALA A 112 1.15 -4.89 23.06
CA ALA A 112 2.39 -5.64 23.17
C ALA A 112 3.58 -4.85 22.60
N PHE A 113 3.42 -4.25 21.42
CA PHE A 113 4.45 -3.43 20.82
C PHE A 113 4.74 -2.17 21.64
N SER A 114 3.72 -1.49 22.17
CA SER A 114 3.88 -0.31 23.03
C SER A 114 4.66 -0.63 24.30
N GLN A 115 4.46 -1.80 24.90
CA GLN A 115 5.17 -2.26 26.08
C GLN A 115 6.61 -2.70 25.78
N LYS A 116 6.82 -3.37 24.64
CA LYS A 116 8.13 -3.87 24.24
C LYS A 116 9.01 -2.79 23.61
N GLY A 117 8.41 -1.85 22.90
CA GLY A 117 9.11 -0.90 22.03
C GLY A 117 9.77 -1.59 20.84
N GLY A 118 10.55 -0.84 20.10
CA GLY A 118 11.29 -1.35 18.96
C GLY A 118 11.01 -0.59 17.66
N GLU A 119 11.50 -1.16 16.55
CA GLU A 119 11.34 -0.56 15.24
C GLU A 119 9.92 -0.75 14.71
N LEU A 120 9.34 0.33 14.18
CA LEU A 120 8.16 0.31 13.32
C LEU A 120 8.58 0.60 11.89
N LYS A 121 8.14 -0.26 10.98
CA LYS A 121 8.31 -0.10 9.53
C LYS A 121 7.11 -0.70 8.83
N MET A 122 6.36 0.13 8.12
CA MET A 122 5.16 -0.30 7.41
C MET A 122 4.86 0.58 6.20
N MET A 123 4.04 0.07 5.28
CA MET A 123 3.47 0.81 4.18
C MET A 123 1.97 0.95 4.38
N GLN A 124 1.44 2.14 4.09
CA GLN A 124 0.02 2.43 3.97
C GLN A 124 -0.29 2.78 2.53
N LEU A 125 -0.99 1.89 1.84
CA LEU A 125 -1.39 2.05 0.44
C LEU A 125 -2.89 2.34 0.36
N TRP A 126 -3.28 3.34 -0.43
CA TRP A 126 -4.68 3.56 -0.79
C TRP A 126 -4.93 3.04 -2.20
N VAL A 127 -5.94 2.17 -2.32
CA VAL A 127 -6.38 1.58 -3.58
C VAL A 127 -7.77 2.11 -3.90
N ASN A 128 -7.92 2.74 -5.07
CA ASN A 128 -9.18 3.32 -5.50
C ASN A 128 -10.18 2.22 -5.87
N LEU A 129 -11.46 2.48 -5.63
CA LEU A 129 -12.54 1.64 -6.12
C LEU A 129 -13.08 2.17 -7.44
N PRO A 130 -13.44 1.29 -8.39
CA PRO A 130 -14.21 1.69 -9.58
C PRO A 130 -15.51 2.38 -9.18
N ALA A 131 -16.00 3.28 -10.01
CA ALA A 131 -17.23 4.04 -9.76
C ALA A 131 -18.42 3.14 -9.36
N LYS A 132 -18.55 2.00 -10.04
CA LYS A 132 -19.60 0.99 -9.77
C LYS A 132 -19.51 0.36 -8.38
N ASP A 133 -18.33 0.37 -7.74
CA ASP A 133 -18.06 -0.29 -6.46
C ASP A 133 -17.77 0.70 -5.32
N LYS A 134 -17.79 2.02 -5.59
CA LYS A 134 -17.50 3.03 -4.55
C LYS A 134 -18.46 3.01 -3.37
N MET A 135 -19.66 2.51 -3.56
CA MET A 135 -20.65 2.33 -2.51
C MET A 135 -20.79 0.86 -2.07
N ALA A 136 -19.79 0.03 -2.33
CA ALA A 136 -19.74 -1.33 -1.80
C ALA A 136 -19.79 -1.33 -0.27
N ALA A 137 -20.28 -2.42 0.31
CA ALA A 137 -20.30 -2.59 1.75
C ALA A 137 -18.87 -2.53 2.32
N PRO A 138 -18.65 -1.82 3.44
CA PRO A 138 -17.38 -1.83 4.13
C PRO A 138 -16.95 -3.25 4.51
N GLY A 139 -15.65 -3.52 4.40
CA GLY A 139 -15.10 -4.84 4.67
C GLY A 139 -13.68 -4.81 5.19
N TYR A 140 -13.27 -5.92 5.81
CA TYR A 140 -11.94 -6.08 6.40
C TYR A 140 -11.39 -7.45 6.08
N GLN A 141 -10.18 -7.49 5.55
CA GLN A 141 -9.41 -8.70 5.29
C GLN A 141 -8.16 -8.69 6.17
N SER A 142 -8.09 -9.60 7.12
CA SER A 142 -6.88 -9.87 7.89
C SER A 142 -6.09 -10.95 7.13
N ILE A 143 -4.97 -10.58 6.54
CA ILE A 143 -4.15 -11.47 5.73
C ILE A 143 -2.85 -11.71 6.47
N THR A 144 -2.77 -12.84 7.14
CA THR A 144 -1.56 -13.21 7.88
C THR A 144 -0.43 -13.60 6.93
N LYS A 145 0.81 -13.43 7.37
CA LYS A 145 1.99 -13.83 6.60
C LYS A 145 1.94 -15.26 6.07
N ASP A 146 1.34 -16.18 6.85
CA ASP A 146 1.23 -17.59 6.47
C ASP A 146 0.20 -17.83 5.35
N ALA A 147 -0.74 -16.91 5.15
CA ALA A 147 -1.70 -16.95 4.06
C ALA A 147 -1.14 -16.37 2.73
N ILE A 148 -0.02 -15.65 2.80
CA ILE A 148 0.59 -15.03 1.63
C ILE A 148 1.59 -16.00 1.00
N PRO A 149 1.33 -16.50 -0.22
CA PRO A 149 2.23 -17.42 -0.87
C PRO A 149 3.57 -16.74 -1.22
N THR A 150 4.66 -17.45 -0.94
CA THR A 150 6.02 -17.04 -1.28
C THR A 150 6.57 -17.92 -2.38
N VAL A 151 7.02 -17.31 -3.45
CA VAL A 151 7.67 -17.98 -4.58
C VAL A 151 9.17 -17.79 -4.47
N THR A 152 9.93 -18.89 -4.53
CA THR A 152 11.37 -18.82 -4.68
C THR A 152 11.69 -18.46 -6.12
N LEU A 153 12.46 -17.40 -6.32
CA LEU A 153 12.83 -16.90 -7.63
C LEU A 153 13.91 -17.77 -8.29
N PRO A 154 13.95 -17.83 -9.63
CA PRO A 154 14.96 -18.62 -10.35
C PRO A 154 16.40 -18.24 -9.96
N ASP A 155 17.34 -19.17 -10.14
CA ASP A 155 18.78 -18.99 -9.94
C ASP A 155 19.15 -18.46 -8.55
N ASN A 156 18.33 -18.79 -7.54
CA ASN A 156 18.49 -18.29 -6.17
C ASN A 156 18.53 -16.75 -6.08
N SER A 157 17.78 -16.09 -6.97
CA SER A 157 17.71 -14.62 -7.03
C SER A 157 17.04 -13.99 -5.83
N GLY A 158 16.27 -14.76 -5.07
CA GLY A 158 15.52 -14.29 -3.92
C GLY A 158 14.15 -14.89 -3.82
N SER A 159 13.19 -14.10 -3.32
CA SER A 159 11.80 -14.54 -3.14
C SER A 159 10.81 -13.43 -3.48
N LEU A 160 9.58 -13.83 -3.83
CA LEU A 160 8.48 -12.94 -4.13
C LEU A 160 7.24 -13.40 -3.39
N ARG A 161 6.64 -12.52 -2.59
CA ARG A 161 5.39 -12.75 -1.89
C ARG A 161 4.25 -12.12 -2.70
N VAL A 162 3.24 -12.92 -3.03
CA VAL A 162 2.07 -12.46 -3.78
C VAL A 162 0.98 -12.05 -2.79
N ILE A 163 0.88 -10.76 -2.47
CA ILE A 163 -0.14 -10.23 -1.55
C ILE A 163 -1.48 -10.14 -2.27
N ALA A 164 -1.48 -9.57 -3.47
CA ALA A 164 -2.66 -9.40 -4.31
C ALA A 164 -2.31 -9.66 -5.77
N GLY A 165 -3.30 -10.09 -6.52
CA GLY A 165 -3.13 -10.41 -7.94
C GLY A 165 -2.45 -11.75 -8.16
N ARG A 166 -1.65 -11.83 -9.21
CA ARG A 166 -1.09 -13.11 -9.65
C ARG A 166 0.35 -12.96 -10.16
N TYR A 167 1.22 -13.84 -9.70
CA TYR A 167 2.55 -14.05 -10.25
C TYR A 167 2.63 -15.48 -10.82
N GLU A 168 2.82 -15.61 -12.14
CA GLU A 168 2.78 -16.89 -12.86
C GLU A 168 1.50 -17.70 -12.53
N ALA A 169 1.65 -18.87 -11.91
CA ALA A 169 0.54 -19.71 -11.49
C ALA A 169 0.04 -19.43 -10.07
N VAL A 170 0.70 -18.52 -9.32
CA VAL A 170 0.41 -18.25 -7.91
C VAL A 170 -0.48 -17.02 -7.78
N THR A 171 -1.59 -17.17 -7.04
CA THR A 171 -2.56 -16.10 -6.77
C THR A 171 -2.46 -15.66 -5.33
N GLY A 172 -2.44 -14.36 -5.10
CA GLY A 172 -2.46 -13.77 -3.76
C GLY A 172 -3.81 -13.87 -3.08
N PRO A 173 -3.85 -13.83 -1.74
CA PRO A 173 -5.06 -14.00 -0.95
C PRO A 173 -5.99 -12.79 -0.93
N ALA A 174 -5.50 -11.59 -1.24
CA ALA A 174 -6.31 -10.39 -1.19
C ALA A 174 -7.40 -10.39 -2.25
N HIS A 175 -8.65 -10.18 -1.84
CA HIS A 175 -9.74 -9.87 -2.75
C HIS A 175 -9.65 -8.41 -3.19
N THR A 176 -9.75 -8.14 -4.49
CA THR A 176 -9.67 -6.80 -5.08
C THR A 176 -10.89 -6.52 -5.95
N PHE A 177 -11.25 -5.24 -6.13
CA PHE A 177 -12.38 -4.82 -6.95
C PHE A 177 -11.98 -4.54 -8.41
N SER A 178 -10.71 -4.40 -8.68
CA SER A 178 -10.15 -4.27 -10.03
C SER A 178 -8.91 -5.13 -10.17
N PRO A 179 -8.49 -5.46 -11.40
CA PRO A 179 -7.27 -6.22 -11.62
C PRO A 179 -6.03 -5.44 -11.17
N LEU A 180 -5.28 -5.98 -10.23
CA LEU A 180 -4.02 -5.39 -9.75
C LEU A 180 -3.11 -6.42 -9.14
N ASN A 181 -1.83 -6.08 -9.05
CA ASN A 181 -0.79 -6.84 -8.39
C ASN A 181 -0.15 -5.99 -7.29
N VAL A 182 0.03 -6.58 -6.12
CA VAL A 182 0.86 -6.05 -5.03
C VAL A 182 1.78 -7.17 -4.59
N TRP A 183 3.08 -7.00 -4.84
CA TRP A 183 4.09 -8.02 -4.56
C TRP A 183 5.23 -7.47 -3.72
N ASP A 184 5.59 -8.19 -2.66
CA ASP A 184 6.83 -7.98 -1.91
C ASP A 184 7.95 -8.82 -2.51
N ILE A 185 9.03 -8.18 -2.91
CA ILE A 185 10.16 -8.82 -3.58
C ILE A 185 11.41 -8.63 -2.74
N ALA A 186 12.07 -9.73 -2.39
CA ALA A 186 13.39 -9.73 -1.78
C ALA A 186 14.39 -10.29 -2.80
N LEU A 187 15.43 -9.52 -3.12
CA LEU A 187 16.47 -9.88 -4.08
C LEU A 187 17.82 -10.01 -3.39
N ASN A 188 18.55 -11.06 -3.72
CA ASN A 188 19.94 -11.22 -3.30
C ASN A 188 20.86 -10.36 -4.15
N GLN A 189 21.93 -9.84 -3.58
CA GLN A 189 22.94 -9.06 -4.32
C GLN A 189 23.43 -9.80 -5.58
N GLY A 190 23.54 -9.08 -6.69
CA GLY A 190 23.97 -9.59 -7.97
C GLY A 190 22.91 -10.35 -8.75
N SER A 191 21.69 -10.46 -8.21
CA SER A 191 20.59 -11.15 -8.88
C SER A 191 19.98 -10.29 -9.99
N HIS A 192 19.45 -10.98 -11.00
CA HIS A 192 18.69 -10.42 -12.10
C HIS A 192 17.30 -11.04 -12.12
N LEU A 193 16.27 -10.20 -12.26
CA LEU A 193 14.88 -10.64 -12.30
C LEU A 193 14.13 -9.92 -13.41
N THR A 194 13.49 -10.67 -14.30
CA THR A 194 12.56 -10.11 -15.29
C THR A 194 11.15 -10.39 -14.83
N LEU A 195 10.34 -9.35 -14.72
CA LEU A 195 8.95 -9.41 -14.33
C LEU A 195 8.04 -9.02 -15.51
N ASN A 196 6.95 -9.74 -15.66
CA ASN A 196 5.91 -9.43 -16.64
C ASN A 196 4.76 -8.68 -15.93
N GLN A 197 4.31 -7.60 -16.56
CA GLN A 197 3.11 -6.87 -16.16
C GLN A 197 2.27 -6.61 -17.41
N PRO A 198 0.94 -6.69 -17.34
CA PRO A 198 0.12 -6.44 -18.52
C PRO A 198 0.41 -5.08 -19.14
N GLU A 199 0.46 -5.03 -20.47
CA GLU A 199 0.51 -3.77 -21.20
C GLU A 199 -0.73 -2.93 -20.88
N GLY A 200 -0.55 -1.62 -20.75
CA GLY A 200 -1.60 -0.69 -20.35
C GLY A 200 -1.75 -0.52 -18.83
N TRP A 201 -1.14 -1.39 -18.02
CA TRP A 201 -1.21 -1.25 -16.57
C TRP A 201 -0.22 -0.21 -16.04
N SER A 202 -0.69 0.59 -15.10
CA SER A 202 0.18 1.41 -14.24
C SER A 202 1.12 0.50 -13.47
N THR A 203 2.38 0.87 -13.38
CA THR A 203 3.38 0.07 -12.64
C THR A 203 4.33 0.99 -11.90
N ALA A 204 4.54 0.71 -10.63
CA ALA A 204 5.49 1.43 -9.79
C ALA A 204 6.24 0.47 -8.86
N LEU A 205 7.44 0.86 -8.49
CA LEU A 205 8.29 0.17 -7.52
C LEU A 205 8.67 1.14 -6.40
N VAL A 206 8.67 0.65 -5.17
CA VAL A 206 9.29 1.35 -4.04
C VAL A 206 10.41 0.50 -3.48
N VAL A 207 11.59 1.06 -3.40
CA VAL A 207 12.74 0.40 -2.76
C VAL A 207 12.64 0.62 -1.26
N LEU A 208 12.48 -0.46 -0.52
CA LEU A 208 12.39 -0.47 0.94
C LEU A 208 13.76 -0.56 1.59
N GLU A 209 14.64 -1.36 0.99
CA GLU A 209 16.01 -1.60 1.45
C GLU A 209 16.91 -1.84 0.26
N GLY A 210 18.15 -1.45 0.38
CA GLY A 210 19.17 -1.71 -0.64
C GLY A 210 19.10 -0.80 -1.85
N ASN A 211 19.65 -1.28 -2.97
CA ASN A 211 19.77 -0.54 -4.22
C ASN A 211 19.54 -1.48 -5.41
N ILE A 212 18.78 -1.01 -6.37
CA ILE A 212 18.48 -1.75 -7.61
C ILE A 212 18.80 -0.91 -8.85
N THR A 213 19.05 -1.60 -9.96
CA THR A 213 19.02 -1.01 -11.30
C THR A 213 17.80 -1.52 -12.06
N VAL A 214 17.00 -0.61 -12.58
CA VAL A 214 15.81 -0.91 -13.38
C VAL A 214 16.15 -0.76 -14.86
N ASN A 215 15.83 -1.79 -15.65
CA ASN A 215 16.05 -1.85 -17.10
C ASN A 215 17.50 -1.55 -17.52
N GLY A 216 18.47 -1.92 -16.70
CA GLY A 216 19.89 -1.80 -16.98
C GLY A 216 20.45 -0.37 -16.94
N THR A 217 19.64 0.65 -16.68
CA THR A 217 20.05 2.05 -16.79
C THR A 217 19.68 2.93 -15.58
N THR A 218 18.58 2.66 -14.93
CA THR A 218 18.05 3.54 -13.88
C THR A 218 18.31 2.96 -12.51
N GLN A 219 19.09 3.65 -11.69
CA GLN A 219 19.34 3.26 -10.31
C GLN A 219 18.28 3.84 -9.36
N ALA A 220 17.88 3.05 -8.38
CA ALA A 220 17.03 3.47 -7.30
C ALA A 220 17.45 2.83 -5.98
N GLY A 221 17.48 3.62 -4.93
CA GLY A 221 17.86 3.20 -3.58
C GLY A 221 16.70 3.33 -2.59
N GLU A 222 17.01 3.13 -1.31
CA GLU A 222 16.04 3.15 -0.23
C GLU A 222 15.17 4.42 -0.24
N ALA A 223 13.87 4.23 -0.02
CA ALA A 223 12.83 5.26 -0.02
C ALA A 223 12.73 6.05 -1.34
N GLN A 224 13.04 5.39 -2.46
CA GLN A 224 12.76 5.95 -3.78
C GLN A 224 11.63 5.21 -4.47
N LEU A 225 10.79 5.98 -5.16
CA LEU A 225 9.70 5.51 -6.02
C LEU A 225 10.18 5.53 -7.47
N VAL A 226 10.02 4.41 -8.16
CA VAL A 226 10.25 4.30 -9.60
C VAL A 226 8.90 4.14 -10.28
N VAL A 227 8.56 5.06 -11.17
CA VAL A 227 7.34 5.00 -11.98
C VAL A 227 7.69 4.54 -13.38
N LEU A 228 6.94 3.56 -13.88
CA LEU A 228 7.14 3.00 -15.21
C LEU A 228 5.96 3.39 -16.15
N SER A 229 6.23 3.35 -17.44
CA SER A 229 5.21 3.59 -18.47
C SER A 229 4.12 2.51 -18.44
N GLN A 230 2.93 2.87 -18.91
CA GLN A 230 1.85 1.91 -19.17
C GLN A 230 2.17 1.05 -20.41
N GLU A 231 2.92 1.60 -21.36
CA GLU A 231 3.39 0.87 -22.53
C GLU A 231 4.44 -0.19 -22.15
N GLY A 232 4.42 -1.30 -22.88
CA GLY A 232 5.28 -2.45 -22.65
C GLY A 232 4.72 -3.39 -21.58
N ASP A 233 5.30 -4.57 -21.52
CA ASP A 233 4.82 -5.70 -20.70
C ASP A 233 5.88 -6.28 -19.76
N LYS A 234 7.12 -5.77 -19.80
CA LYS A 234 8.25 -6.30 -19.04
C LYS A 234 9.03 -5.21 -18.34
N LEU A 235 9.59 -5.55 -17.19
CA LEU A 235 10.61 -4.78 -16.52
C LEU A 235 11.74 -5.72 -16.04
N HIS A 236 12.94 -5.21 -16.00
CA HIS A 236 14.12 -5.93 -15.55
C HIS A 236 14.69 -5.26 -14.31
N LEU A 237 14.95 -6.04 -13.28
CA LEU A 237 15.56 -5.60 -12.03
C LEU A 237 16.92 -6.28 -11.84
N GLU A 238 17.89 -5.50 -11.44
CA GLU A 238 19.20 -5.97 -11.01
C GLU A 238 19.46 -5.49 -9.58
N ALA A 239 19.79 -6.38 -8.68
CA ALA A 239 20.07 -6.07 -7.29
C ALA A 239 21.55 -5.71 -7.12
N ASN A 240 21.85 -4.42 -6.90
CA ASN A 240 23.23 -3.97 -6.68
C ASN A 240 23.72 -4.30 -5.26
N SER A 241 22.79 -4.51 -4.35
CA SER A 241 22.94 -5.03 -2.99
C SER A 241 21.78 -5.98 -2.70
N ASP A 242 21.76 -6.64 -1.54
CA ASP A 242 20.52 -7.23 -1.06
C ASP A 242 19.46 -6.14 -1.01
N ALA A 243 18.30 -6.39 -1.58
CA ALA A 243 17.28 -5.39 -1.77
C ALA A 243 15.86 -5.93 -1.46
N LYS A 244 15.01 -5.04 -0.93
CA LYS A 244 13.58 -5.28 -0.78
C LYS A 244 12.81 -4.22 -1.54
N VAL A 245 11.86 -4.67 -2.35
CA VAL A 245 11.09 -3.84 -3.26
C VAL A 245 9.61 -4.19 -3.15
N LEU A 246 8.76 -3.18 -3.02
CA LEU A 246 7.31 -3.32 -3.18
C LEU A 246 6.97 -2.98 -4.62
N LEU A 247 6.38 -3.93 -5.35
CA LEU A 247 5.83 -3.71 -6.68
C LEU A 247 4.32 -3.51 -6.58
N MET A 248 3.83 -2.46 -7.23
CA MET A 248 2.42 -2.17 -7.41
C MET A 248 2.14 -2.04 -8.91
N ALA A 249 1.20 -2.82 -9.42
CA ALA A 249 0.75 -2.69 -10.80
C ALA A 249 -0.76 -2.89 -10.87
N GLY A 250 -1.47 -2.16 -11.72
CA GLY A 250 -2.91 -2.29 -11.83
C GLY A 250 -3.49 -1.70 -13.09
N GLU A 251 -4.64 -2.21 -13.48
CA GLU A 251 -5.42 -1.68 -14.60
C GLU A 251 -5.93 -0.29 -14.22
N PRO A 252 -5.60 0.77 -15.00
CA PRO A 252 -6.11 2.11 -14.73
C PRO A 252 -7.63 2.15 -14.81
N LEU A 253 -8.28 2.81 -13.85
CA LEU A 253 -9.75 2.90 -13.82
C LEU A 253 -10.30 3.81 -14.92
N ASN A 254 -9.51 4.79 -15.38
CA ASN A 254 -9.93 5.77 -16.39
C ASN A 254 -11.23 6.50 -16.03
N GLU A 255 -11.38 6.82 -14.76
CA GLU A 255 -12.52 7.50 -14.18
C GLU A 255 -12.07 8.76 -13.45
N PRO A 256 -12.92 9.79 -13.31
CA PRO A 256 -12.56 10.99 -12.56
C PRO A 256 -12.20 10.67 -11.12
N ILE A 257 -11.13 11.29 -10.61
CA ILE A 257 -10.71 11.20 -9.21
C ILE A 257 -10.99 12.54 -8.55
N VAL A 258 -11.98 12.59 -7.68
CA VAL A 258 -12.32 13.78 -6.91
C VAL A 258 -12.18 13.47 -5.44
N GLY A 259 -11.17 14.07 -4.80
CA GLY A 259 -10.88 13.82 -3.39
C GLY A 259 -11.05 15.07 -2.53
N TYR A 260 -11.48 14.84 -1.31
CA TYR A 260 -11.48 15.83 -0.24
C TYR A 260 -11.21 15.15 1.10
N GLY A 261 -10.03 15.39 1.65
CA GLY A 261 -9.60 14.72 2.88
C GLY A 261 -9.72 13.20 2.77
N PRO A 262 -10.50 12.55 3.65
CA PRO A 262 -10.61 11.09 3.74
C PRO A 262 -11.61 10.48 2.74
N PHE A 263 -12.13 11.26 1.78
CA PHE A 263 -13.12 10.83 0.81
C PHE A 263 -12.57 10.94 -0.61
N VAL A 264 -12.69 9.89 -1.40
CA VAL A 264 -12.29 9.87 -2.82
C VAL A 264 -13.43 9.28 -3.64
N MET A 265 -14.10 10.13 -4.40
CA MET A 265 -15.26 9.81 -5.21
C MET A 265 -15.01 10.19 -6.69
N ASN A 266 -16.05 10.23 -7.51
CA ASN A 266 -15.94 10.59 -8.93
C ASN A 266 -16.48 12.00 -9.23
N SER A 267 -17.16 12.65 -8.27
CA SER A 267 -17.72 13.98 -8.45
C SER A 267 -17.77 14.78 -7.14
N LYS A 268 -17.85 16.10 -7.27
CA LYS A 268 -18.04 17.00 -6.11
C LYS A 268 -19.36 16.74 -5.39
N SER A 269 -20.41 16.35 -6.12
CA SER A 269 -21.72 16.02 -5.54
C SER A 269 -21.59 14.83 -4.59
N GLU A 270 -20.87 13.80 -4.98
CA GLU A 270 -20.63 12.61 -4.15
C GLU A 270 -19.75 12.93 -2.93
N ILE A 271 -18.79 13.85 -3.05
CA ILE A 271 -18.01 14.35 -1.89
C ILE A 271 -18.93 15.06 -0.89
N ASN A 272 -19.82 15.94 -1.37
CA ASN A 272 -20.79 16.64 -0.51
C ASN A 272 -21.75 15.66 0.19
N GLU A 273 -22.15 14.59 -0.49
CA GLU A 273 -22.93 13.52 0.09
C GLU A 273 -22.14 12.77 1.18
N ALA A 274 -20.87 12.43 0.93
CA ALA A 274 -19.99 11.80 1.90
C ALA A 274 -19.88 12.62 3.18
N ILE A 275 -19.70 13.93 3.06
CA ILE A 275 -19.62 14.85 4.21
C ILE A 275 -20.95 14.86 4.98
N ARG A 276 -22.09 14.95 4.30
CA ARG A 276 -23.42 14.91 4.96
C ARG A 276 -23.66 13.59 5.68
N ASP A 277 -23.32 12.48 5.05
CA ASP A 277 -23.50 11.15 5.62
C ASP A 277 -22.60 10.93 6.84
N PHE A 278 -21.35 11.36 6.78
CA PHE A 278 -20.46 11.35 7.93
C PHE A 278 -21.01 12.19 9.10
N ASN A 279 -21.41 13.43 8.83
CA ASN A 279 -21.94 14.34 9.87
C ASN A 279 -23.26 13.85 10.48
N SER A 280 -24.02 13.03 9.75
CA SER A 280 -25.27 12.42 10.24
C SER A 280 -25.09 11.05 10.90
N GLY A 281 -23.85 10.60 11.11
CA GLY A 281 -23.53 9.34 11.79
C GLY A 281 -23.75 8.07 10.95
N ARG A 282 -23.89 8.18 9.64
CA ARG A 282 -24.14 7.03 8.75
C ARG A 282 -22.94 6.09 8.55
N PHE A 283 -21.76 6.47 9.01
CA PHE A 283 -20.58 5.62 8.96
C PHE A 283 -20.46 4.66 10.15
N GLY A 284 -21.46 4.66 11.03
CA GLY A 284 -21.50 3.82 12.21
C GLY A 284 -20.75 4.41 13.40
N GLN A 285 -20.37 3.54 14.33
CA GLN A 285 -19.65 3.86 15.57
C GLN A 285 -18.65 2.74 15.88
N ILE A 286 -17.53 3.08 16.54
CA ILE A 286 -16.55 2.11 17.08
C ILE A 286 -16.79 1.93 18.57
#